data_29e739d8238a66b5d81c5efe7a1a0f03
#
_entry.id   29e739d8238a66b5d81c5efe7a1a0f03
#
_cell.length_a   1.000
_cell.length_b   1.000
_cell.length_c   1.000
_cell.angle_alpha   90.00
_cell.angle_beta   90.00
_cell.angle_gamma   90.00
#
_symmetry.space_group_name_H-M   'P 1'
#
loop_
_entity.id
_entity.type
_entity.pdbx_description
1 polymer ?
#
loop_
_entity_poly.entity_id
_entity_poly.type
_entity_poly.pdbx_seq_one_letter_code
_entity_poly.pdbx_strand_id
1 'polypeptide(L)' 'MKMSDEYINDQLNKAQKLLWGGSETENIEAHNIISKLIRDRMSEKEGTND' A
#
# COMPACT_ATOMS: atom_id res chain seq x y z
N MET A 1 -0.57 -5.94 -14.02
CA MET A 1 -1.78 -6.51 -13.44
C MET A 1 -2.47 -5.48 -12.54
N LYS A 2 -3.77 -5.40 -12.66
CA LYS A 2 -4.53 -4.39 -11.95
C LYS A 2 -4.90 -4.84 -10.54
N MET A 3 -4.65 -4.00 -9.56
CA MET A 3 -5.02 -4.32 -8.19
C MET A 3 -6.52 -4.14 -8.01
N SER A 4 -7.16 -5.07 -7.31
CA SER A 4 -8.57 -4.96 -7.00
C SER A 4 -8.77 -3.97 -5.84
N ASP A 5 -9.96 -3.39 -5.78
CA ASP A 5 -10.30 -2.49 -4.68
C ASP A 5 -10.24 -3.21 -3.34
N GLU A 6 -10.62 -4.47 -3.32
CA GLU A 6 -10.59 -5.28 -2.12
C GLU A 6 -9.16 -5.45 -1.60
N TYR A 7 -8.23 -5.71 -2.52
CA TYR A 7 -6.84 -5.85 -2.16
C TYR A 7 -6.29 -4.55 -1.58
N ILE A 8 -6.59 -3.44 -2.24
CA ILE A 8 -6.12 -2.12 -1.79
C ILE A 8 -6.67 -1.82 -0.40
N ASN A 9 -7.95 -2.05 -0.18
CA ASN A 9 -8.57 -1.82 1.12
C ASN A 9 -7.94 -2.68 2.20
N ASP A 10 -7.66 -3.94 1.90
CA ASP A 10 -7.01 -4.85 2.83
C ASP A 10 -5.64 -4.32 3.25
N GLN A 11 -4.87 -3.87 2.29
CA GLN A 11 -3.52 -3.37 2.57
C GLN A 11 -3.57 -2.08 3.37
N LEU A 12 -4.51 -1.20 3.06
CA LEU A 12 -4.67 0.05 3.81
C LEU A 12 -5.10 -0.22 5.24
N ASN A 13 -6.01 -1.15 5.43
CA ASN A 13 -6.44 -1.53 6.78
C ASN A 13 -5.29 -2.10 7.59
N LYS A 14 -4.48 -2.91 6.95
CA LYS A 14 -3.32 -3.50 7.60
C LYS A 14 -2.33 -2.42 8.03
N ALA A 15 -2.09 -1.46 7.13
CA ALA A 15 -1.18 -0.36 7.44
C ALA A 15 -1.71 0.48 8.60
N GLN A 16 -3.01 0.74 8.62
CA GLN A 16 -3.62 1.49 9.72
C GLN A 16 -3.44 0.79 11.05
N LYS A 17 -3.65 -0.51 11.07
CA LYS A 17 -3.48 -1.28 12.31
C LYS A 17 -2.05 -1.23 12.80
N LEU A 18 -1.11 -1.30 11.87
CA LEU A 18 0.31 -1.20 12.24
C LEU A 18 0.63 0.17 12.83
N LEU A 19 0.07 1.22 12.26
CA LEU A 19 0.29 2.56 12.78
C LEU A 19 -0.29 2.72 14.18
N TRP A 20 -1.44 2.10 14.41
CA TRP A 20 -2.07 2.16 15.74
C TRP A 20 -1.27 1.41 16.79
N GLY A 21 -0.50 0.41 16.37
CA GLY A 21 0.36 -0.33 17.28
C GLY A 21 1.43 0.54 17.93
N GLY A 22 1.88 1.55 17.21
CA GLY A 22 2.75 2.57 17.77
C GLY A 22 4.20 2.19 17.92
N SER A 23 4.61 1.01 17.52
CA SER A 23 6.02 0.65 17.58
C SER A 23 6.74 1.14 16.33
N GLU A 24 8.05 1.33 16.46
CA GLU A 24 8.87 1.82 15.36
C GLU A 24 8.86 0.84 14.20
N THR A 25 8.97 -0.45 14.50
CA THR A 25 8.96 -1.48 13.47
C THR A 25 7.64 -1.49 12.71
N GLU A 26 6.53 -1.35 13.44
CA GLU A 26 5.22 -1.33 12.83
C GLU A 26 5.03 -0.10 11.94
N ASN A 27 5.56 1.03 12.37
CA ASN A 27 5.52 2.25 11.57
C ASN A 27 6.26 2.06 10.25
N ILE A 28 7.42 1.45 10.30
CA ILE A 28 8.22 1.21 9.10
C ILE A 28 7.47 0.28 8.16
N GLU A 29 6.86 -0.77 8.70
CA GLU A 29 6.08 -1.69 7.88
C GLU A 29 4.89 -1.00 7.22
N ALA A 30 4.20 -0.15 7.97
CA ALA A 30 3.06 0.57 7.43
C ALA A 30 3.49 1.48 6.28
N HIS A 31 4.60 2.17 6.44
CA HIS A 31 5.14 3.02 5.38
C HIS A 31 5.50 2.21 4.15
N ASN A 32 6.07 1.02 4.36
CA ASN A 32 6.43 0.15 3.25
C ASN A 32 5.21 -0.30 2.48
N ILE A 33 4.15 -0.65 3.18
CA ILE A 33 2.90 -1.08 2.56
C ILE A 33 2.32 0.05 1.71
N ILE A 34 2.24 1.23 2.28
CA ILE A 34 1.67 2.38 1.59
C ILE A 34 2.51 2.77 0.38
N SER A 35 3.83 2.79 0.55
CA SER A 35 4.75 3.12 -0.55
C SER A 35 4.60 2.14 -1.69
N LYS A 36 4.47 0.87 -1.37
CA LYS A 36 4.31 -0.17 -2.38
C LYS A 36 3.01 0.01 -3.16
N LEU A 37 1.93 0.34 -2.46
CA LEU A 37 0.65 0.57 -3.11
C LEU A 37 0.72 1.75 -4.07
N ILE A 38 1.35 2.83 -3.63
CA ILE A 38 1.49 4.02 -4.47
C ILE A 38 2.31 3.70 -5.71
N ARG A 39 3.41 3.00 -5.51
CA ARG A 39 4.29 2.62 -6.62
C ARG A 39 3.57 1.73 -7.63
N ASP A 40 2.82 0.76 -7.12
CA ASP A 40 2.08 -0.15 -8.01
C ASP A 40 1.04 0.59 -8.82
N ARG A 41 0.35 1.56 -8.21
CA ARG A 41 -0.63 2.35 -8.93
C ARG A 41 0.01 3.21 -10.00
N MET A 42 1.14 3.80 -9.69
CA MET A 42 1.86 4.62 -10.65
C MET A 42 2.34 3.77 -11.83
N SER A 43 2.80 2.58 -11.52
CA SER A 43 3.27 1.66 -12.55
C SER A 43 2.14 1.25 -13.49
N GLU A 44 0.96 0.99 -12.95
CA GLU A 44 -0.21 0.67 -13.76
C GLU A 44 -0.56 1.81 -14.69
N LYS A 45 -0.49 3.02 -14.16
CA LYS A 45 -0.82 4.21 -14.92
C LYS A 45 0.13 4.41 -16.09
N GLU A 46 1.41 4.17 -15.83
CA GLU A 46 2.42 4.30 -16.88
C GLU A 46 2.25 3.25 -17.96
N GLY A 47 1.93 2.04 -17.55
CA GLY A 47 1.70 0.96 -18.49
C GLY A 47 0.56 1.25 -19.44
N THR A 48 -0.43 1.99 -18.99
CA THR A 48 -1.58 2.31 -19.80
C THR A 48 -1.25 3.30 -20.91
N ASN A 49 -0.21 4.07 -20.72
CA ASN A 49 0.17 5.08 -21.70
C ASN A 49 0.92 4.51 -22.89
N ASP A 50 1.39 3.32 -22.77
CA ASP A 50 2.08 2.68 -23.87
C ASP A 50 1.12 2.04 -24.84
#